data_499f8b3027267eab4bf6837e8a633633
#
_entry.id   499f8b3027267eab4bf6837e8a633633
#
_cell.length_a   1.000
_cell.length_b   1.000
_cell.length_c   1.000
_cell.angle_alpha   90.00
_cell.angle_beta   90.00
_cell.angle_gamma   90.00
#
_symmetry.space_group_name_H-M   'P 1'
#
loop_
_entity.id
_entity.type
_entity.pdbx_description
1 polymer ?
#
loop_
_entity_poly.entity_id
_entity_poly.type
_entity_poly.pdbx_seq_one_letter_code
_entity_poly.pdbx_strand_id
1 'polypeptide(L)'
;MERKRLTYGFAAGAIATGIFIVGGSLAATESMVGDAVRGKTFYQACQACHSIDENDLGPRHRGVVGRRAGSVADYTYSKALMTSGLTWDEANLDRWLTNPSALVPGTKMFFQISDAQQRADVIAYLKLLK
;
A
#
# COMPACT_ATOMS: atom_id res chain seq x y z
N MET A 1 -34.60 -35.04 78.00
CA MET A 1 -34.59 -33.80 77.18
C MET A 1 -33.32 -33.75 76.44
N GLU A 2 -33.34 -34.17 75.17
CA GLU A 2 -32.17 -34.33 74.30
C GLU A 2 -32.07 -33.12 73.38
N ARG A 3 -31.00 -32.37 73.53
CA ARG A 3 -30.74 -31.17 72.69
C ARG A 3 -29.98 -31.62 71.43
N LYS A 4 -30.67 -31.69 70.31
CA LYS A 4 -30.02 -31.87 68.98
C LYS A 4 -29.22 -30.63 68.61
N ARG A 5 -27.91 -30.79 68.47
CA ARG A 5 -27.01 -29.75 67.91
C ARG A 5 -27.07 -29.81 66.39
N LEU A 6 -27.54 -28.76 65.77
CA LEU A 6 -27.45 -28.56 64.32
C LEU A 6 -26.02 -28.09 63.96
N THR A 7 -25.32 -28.89 63.24
CA THR A 7 -24.07 -28.48 62.64
C THR A 7 -24.31 -27.84 61.27
N TYR A 8 -24.05 -26.55 61.14
CA TYR A 8 -24.05 -25.85 59.86
C TYR A 8 -22.72 -26.12 59.16
N GLY A 9 -22.76 -26.86 58.04
CA GLY A 9 -21.63 -27.00 57.13
C GLY A 9 -21.48 -25.77 56.27
N PHE A 10 -20.33 -25.07 56.38
CA PHE A 10 -19.93 -24.03 55.47
C PHE A 10 -19.42 -24.69 54.19
N ALA A 11 -20.17 -24.57 53.09
CA ALA A 11 -19.66 -24.91 51.77
C ALA A 11 -18.79 -23.73 51.26
N ALA A 12 -17.50 -23.97 51.16
CA ALA A 12 -16.57 -23.04 50.53
C ALA A 12 -16.78 -23.07 49.00
N GLY A 13 -17.45 -22.04 48.49
CA GLY A 13 -17.59 -21.82 47.06
C GLY A 13 -16.26 -21.31 46.45
N ALA A 14 -15.61 -22.11 45.65
CA ALA A 14 -14.47 -21.71 44.88
C ALA A 14 -14.94 -20.80 43.75
N ILE A 15 -14.62 -19.52 43.81
CA ILE A 15 -14.80 -18.56 42.71
C ILE A 15 -13.69 -18.78 41.72
N ALA A 16 -13.98 -19.48 40.63
CA ALA A 16 -13.06 -19.58 39.49
C ALA A 16 -13.05 -18.26 38.73
N THR A 17 -12.00 -17.45 38.93
CA THR A 17 -11.77 -16.24 38.15
C THR A 17 -11.30 -16.65 36.77
N GLY A 18 -12.21 -16.70 35.80
CA GLY A 18 -11.87 -16.93 34.41
C GLY A 18 -11.12 -15.73 33.83
N ILE A 19 -9.84 -15.90 33.54
CA ILE A 19 -9.05 -14.95 32.79
C ILE A 19 -9.45 -15.08 31.31
N PHE A 20 -10.27 -14.15 30.82
CA PHE A 20 -10.53 -14.00 29.39
C PHE A 20 -9.28 -13.37 28.73
N ILE A 21 -8.45 -14.21 28.11
CA ILE A 21 -7.40 -13.74 27.23
C ILE A 21 -8.11 -13.31 25.93
N VAL A 22 -8.32 -12.00 25.78
CA VAL A 22 -8.73 -11.42 24.50
C VAL A 22 -7.53 -11.52 23.58
N GLY A 23 -7.47 -12.59 22.80
CA GLY A 23 -6.51 -12.77 21.73
C GLY A 23 -6.78 -11.73 20.64
N GLY A 24 -6.15 -10.57 20.74
CA GLY A 24 -6.11 -9.59 19.66
C GLY A 24 -5.38 -10.23 18.47
N SER A 25 -6.12 -10.63 17.44
CA SER A 25 -5.56 -11.02 16.16
C SER A 25 -4.91 -9.76 15.55
N LEU A 26 -3.60 -9.63 15.68
CA LEU A 26 -2.85 -8.70 14.86
C LEU A 26 -2.96 -9.22 13.43
N ALA A 27 -3.90 -8.66 12.66
CA ALA A 27 -3.92 -8.84 11.23
C ALA A 27 -2.60 -8.27 10.72
N ALA A 28 -1.63 -9.14 10.46
CA ALA A 28 -0.44 -8.78 9.73
C ALA A 28 -0.92 -8.24 8.38
N THR A 29 -0.66 -6.97 8.12
CA THR A 29 -0.78 -6.39 6.78
C THR A 29 0.27 -7.13 5.95
N GLU A 30 -0.17 -8.19 5.25
CA GLU A 30 0.70 -8.86 4.28
C GLU A 30 1.09 -7.81 3.25
N SER A 31 2.36 -7.43 3.27
CA SER A 31 2.94 -6.61 2.22
C SER A 31 2.81 -7.36 0.91
N MET A 32 2.03 -6.83 -0.03
CA MET A 32 1.88 -7.44 -1.35
C MET A 32 3.24 -7.53 -2.03
N VAL A 33 3.70 -8.77 -2.26
CA VAL A 33 4.95 -8.99 -2.99
C VAL A 33 4.66 -8.83 -4.48
N GLY A 34 5.29 -7.84 -5.11
CA GLY A 34 5.17 -7.59 -6.53
C GLY A 34 5.97 -8.59 -7.36
N ASP A 35 5.38 -9.04 -8.49
CA ASP A 35 6.02 -9.89 -9.48
C ASP A 35 6.33 -9.09 -10.74
N ALA A 36 7.61 -8.90 -11.05
CA ALA A 36 8.04 -8.10 -12.18
C ALA A 36 7.66 -8.69 -13.56
N VAL A 37 7.47 -10.00 -13.66
CA VAL A 37 7.04 -10.65 -14.93
C VAL A 37 5.59 -10.31 -15.22
N ARG A 38 4.69 -10.45 -14.22
CA ARG A 38 3.31 -9.99 -14.36
C ARG A 38 3.26 -8.48 -14.56
N GLY A 39 4.09 -7.74 -13.82
CA GLY A 39 4.21 -6.28 -13.94
C GLY A 39 4.58 -5.83 -15.34
N LYS A 40 5.51 -6.52 -16.01
CA LYS A 40 5.87 -6.26 -17.41
C LYS A 40 4.68 -6.42 -18.36
N THR A 41 3.86 -7.45 -18.14
CA THR A 41 2.66 -7.68 -18.96
C THR A 41 1.65 -6.56 -18.75
N PHE A 42 1.41 -6.16 -17.49
CA PHE A 42 0.48 -5.07 -17.19
C PHE A 42 1.01 -3.71 -17.65
N TYR A 43 2.33 -3.49 -17.64
CA TYR A 43 2.98 -2.26 -18.08
C TYR A 43 2.64 -1.87 -19.54
N GLN A 44 2.20 -2.81 -20.36
CA GLN A 44 1.72 -2.52 -21.71
C GLN A 44 0.60 -1.46 -21.72
N ALA A 45 -0.23 -1.42 -20.68
CA ALA A 45 -1.25 -0.36 -20.54
C ALA A 45 -0.64 1.03 -20.31
N CYS A 46 0.52 1.09 -19.66
CA CYS A 46 1.25 2.34 -19.44
C CYS A 46 1.86 2.89 -20.74
N GLN A 47 2.19 2.00 -21.68
CA GLN A 47 2.82 2.34 -22.97
C GLN A 47 1.88 3.10 -23.93
N ALA A 48 0.60 3.21 -23.60
CA ALA A 48 -0.31 4.11 -24.31
C ALA A 48 0.10 5.60 -24.19
N CYS A 49 0.84 5.93 -23.11
CA CYS A 49 1.24 7.31 -22.81
C CYS A 49 2.73 7.46 -22.49
N HIS A 50 3.40 6.39 -22.11
CA HIS A 50 4.79 6.40 -21.65
C HIS A 50 5.67 5.47 -22.45
N SER A 51 6.90 5.89 -22.71
CA SER A 51 7.97 5.01 -23.17
C SER A 51 8.97 4.75 -22.04
N ILE A 52 9.78 3.71 -22.19
CA ILE A 52 10.85 3.43 -21.24
C ILE A 52 11.95 4.49 -21.35
N ASP A 53 12.38 4.80 -22.55
CA ASP A 53 13.58 5.59 -22.82
C ASP A 53 13.29 7.03 -23.29
N GLU A 54 12.12 7.27 -23.83
CA GLU A 54 11.76 8.55 -24.44
C GLU A 54 10.54 9.19 -23.76
N ASN A 55 10.46 10.52 -23.84
CA ASN A 55 9.25 11.22 -23.44
C ASN A 55 8.20 11.11 -24.57
N ASP A 56 6.96 10.93 -24.17
CA ASP A 56 5.80 10.86 -25.04
C ASP A 56 4.69 11.74 -24.46
N LEU A 57 3.44 11.31 -24.43
CA LEU A 57 2.36 12.00 -23.70
C LEU A 57 2.71 12.12 -22.20
N GLY A 58 3.38 11.12 -21.65
CA GLY A 58 3.99 11.11 -20.32
C GLY A 58 5.52 11.10 -20.38
N PRO A 59 6.19 11.36 -19.25
CA PRO A 59 7.65 11.29 -19.17
C PRO A 59 8.15 9.85 -19.26
N ARG A 60 9.41 9.69 -19.69
CA ARG A 60 10.07 8.38 -19.74
C ARG A 60 10.18 7.71 -18.38
N HIS A 61 10.11 6.38 -18.36
CA HIS A 61 10.10 5.59 -17.14
C HIS A 61 11.47 5.02 -16.72
N ARG A 62 12.48 5.02 -17.61
CA ARG A 62 13.83 4.57 -17.20
C ARG A 62 14.30 5.38 -16.00
N GLY A 63 14.70 4.68 -14.92
CA GLY A 63 15.15 5.28 -13.68
C GLY A 63 14.05 6.01 -12.90
N VAL A 64 12.77 5.70 -13.12
CA VAL A 64 11.66 6.38 -12.42
C VAL A 64 11.68 6.10 -10.92
N VAL A 65 11.97 4.87 -10.50
CA VAL A 65 12.01 4.52 -9.08
C VAL A 65 13.20 5.19 -8.41
N GLY A 66 12.92 5.94 -7.36
CA GLY A 66 13.90 6.78 -6.65
C GLY A 66 14.09 8.19 -7.24
N ARG A 67 13.49 8.49 -8.39
CA ARG A 67 13.56 9.80 -9.02
C ARG A 67 12.59 10.79 -8.38
N ARG A 68 12.99 12.06 -8.26
CA ARG A 68 12.08 13.13 -7.84
C ARG A 68 10.97 13.33 -8.88
N ALA A 69 9.74 13.50 -8.44
CA ALA A 69 8.63 13.81 -9.33
C ALA A 69 8.84 15.16 -10.04
N GLY A 70 8.47 15.21 -11.32
CA GLY A 70 8.60 16.43 -12.10
C GLY A 70 10.03 16.83 -12.47
N SER A 71 11.01 15.90 -12.43
CA SER A 71 12.43 16.24 -12.57
C SER A 71 13.07 15.87 -13.92
N VAL A 72 12.35 15.25 -14.85
CA VAL A 72 12.89 15.02 -16.20
C VAL A 72 12.99 16.35 -16.94
N ALA A 73 14.21 16.78 -17.27
CA ALA A 73 14.49 18.14 -17.72
C ALA A 73 13.82 18.52 -19.04
N ASP A 74 13.63 17.55 -19.92
CA ASP A 74 13.11 17.71 -21.28
C ASP A 74 11.62 17.33 -21.41
N TYR A 75 10.86 17.33 -20.29
CA TYR A 75 9.44 17.06 -20.26
C TYR A 75 8.65 18.20 -19.59
N THR A 76 7.51 18.55 -20.16
CA THR A 76 6.63 19.61 -19.64
C THR A 76 5.60 19.06 -18.67
N TYR A 77 5.91 19.14 -17.39
CA TYR A 77 5.02 18.71 -16.29
C TYR A 77 3.92 19.71 -15.96
N SER A 78 2.90 19.27 -15.21
CA SER A 78 2.01 20.19 -14.49
C SER A 78 2.78 20.91 -13.37
N LYS A 79 2.41 22.16 -13.09
CA LYS A 79 2.97 22.89 -11.95
C LYS A 79 2.76 22.13 -10.64
N ALA A 80 1.58 21.52 -10.48
CA ALA A 80 1.26 20.71 -9.29
C ALA A 80 2.27 19.59 -9.07
N LEU A 81 2.66 18.85 -10.12
CA LEU A 81 3.61 17.75 -9.98
C LEU A 81 5.04 18.25 -9.73
N MET A 82 5.46 19.32 -10.41
CA MET A 82 6.78 19.93 -10.19
C MET A 82 6.98 20.43 -8.76
N THR A 83 5.92 20.93 -8.12
CA THR A 83 5.97 21.47 -6.76
C THR A 83 5.53 20.49 -5.68
N SER A 84 5.19 19.25 -6.03
CA SER A 84 4.69 18.24 -5.10
C SER A 84 5.71 17.80 -4.04
N GLY A 85 7.01 17.92 -4.35
CA GLY A 85 8.08 17.46 -3.48
C GLY A 85 8.20 15.93 -3.37
N LEU A 86 7.41 15.17 -4.12
CA LEU A 86 7.41 13.71 -4.08
C LEU A 86 8.70 13.12 -4.67
N THR A 87 9.12 12.00 -4.11
CA THR A 87 10.06 11.06 -4.73
C THR A 87 9.30 9.80 -5.07
N TRP A 88 9.58 9.22 -6.22
CA TRP A 88 8.93 7.99 -6.70
C TRP A 88 9.50 6.76 -5.99
N ASP A 89 9.37 6.69 -4.67
CA ASP A 89 9.54 5.45 -3.91
C ASP A 89 8.33 4.52 -4.10
N GLU A 90 8.43 3.30 -3.60
CA GLU A 90 7.36 2.30 -3.78
C GLU A 90 6.02 2.76 -3.17
N ALA A 91 6.06 3.40 -2.00
CA ALA A 91 4.85 3.87 -1.31
C ALA A 91 4.17 5.01 -2.08
N ASN A 92 4.94 5.97 -2.58
CA ASN A 92 4.41 7.07 -3.38
C ASN A 92 3.94 6.59 -4.75
N LEU A 93 4.62 5.62 -5.36
CA LEU A 93 4.15 4.99 -6.60
C LEU A 93 2.84 4.23 -6.39
N ASP A 94 2.67 3.49 -5.30
CA ASP A 94 1.41 2.81 -5.00
C ASP A 94 0.26 3.81 -4.84
N ARG A 95 0.47 4.88 -4.07
CA ARG A 95 -0.53 5.96 -3.90
C ARG A 95 -0.84 6.66 -5.22
N TRP A 96 0.19 6.94 -6.02
CA TRP A 96 0.05 7.56 -7.33
C TRP A 96 -0.78 6.70 -8.28
N LEU A 97 -0.45 5.42 -8.39
CA LEU A 97 -1.19 4.48 -9.25
C LEU A 97 -2.59 4.19 -8.74
N THR A 98 -2.83 4.34 -7.44
CA THR A 98 -4.20 4.24 -6.88
C THR A 98 -5.08 5.39 -7.34
N ASN A 99 -4.61 6.64 -7.22
CA ASN A 99 -5.33 7.81 -7.67
C ASN A 99 -4.39 9.02 -7.80
N PRO A 100 -3.87 9.31 -9.00
CA PRO A 100 -2.96 10.42 -9.21
C PRO A 100 -3.54 11.78 -8.81
N SER A 101 -4.80 12.02 -9.14
CA SER A 101 -5.46 13.30 -8.86
C SER A 101 -5.74 13.53 -7.38
N ALA A 102 -5.94 12.46 -6.61
CA ALA A 102 -6.07 12.56 -5.15
C ALA A 102 -4.72 12.83 -4.48
N LEU A 103 -3.64 12.22 -4.98
CA LEU A 103 -2.29 12.44 -4.45
C LEU A 103 -1.73 13.81 -4.80
N VAL A 104 -1.92 14.25 -6.05
CA VAL A 104 -1.46 15.54 -6.58
C VAL A 104 -2.58 16.20 -7.37
N PRO A 105 -3.46 16.96 -6.71
CA PRO A 105 -4.50 17.72 -7.39
C PRO A 105 -3.90 18.66 -8.44
N GLY A 106 -4.42 18.62 -9.67
CA GLY A 106 -3.89 19.38 -10.81
C GLY A 106 -2.82 18.64 -11.63
N THR A 107 -2.58 17.37 -11.37
CA THR A 107 -1.77 16.52 -12.26
C THR A 107 -2.44 16.32 -13.63
N LYS A 108 -1.63 15.98 -14.63
CA LYS A 108 -2.12 15.65 -15.98
C LYS A 108 -2.43 14.16 -16.17
N MET A 109 -1.95 13.29 -15.28
CA MET A 109 -2.18 11.85 -15.36
C MET A 109 -3.49 11.48 -14.64
N PHE A 110 -4.33 10.68 -15.30
CA PHE A 110 -5.63 10.23 -14.76
C PHE A 110 -5.75 8.71 -14.67
N PHE A 111 -4.78 7.97 -15.19
CA PHE A 111 -4.81 6.52 -15.18
C PHE A 111 -4.68 5.96 -13.76
N GLN A 112 -5.56 5.01 -13.41
CA GLN A 112 -5.64 4.40 -12.07
C GLN A 112 -5.58 2.88 -12.18
N ILE A 113 -4.99 2.24 -11.19
CA ILE A 113 -4.96 0.79 -11.03
C ILE A 113 -5.64 0.47 -9.69
N SER A 114 -6.87 -0.03 -9.73
CA SER A 114 -7.65 -0.33 -8.52
C SER A 114 -7.11 -1.55 -7.77
N ASP A 115 -6.62 -2.55 -8.50
CA ASP A 115 -6.08 -3.79 -7.93
C ASP A 115 -4.71 -3.58 -7.29
N ALA A 116 -4.59 -3.86 -6.00
CA ALA A 116 -3.35 -3.64 -5.24
C ALA A 116 -2.21 -4.57 -5.68
N GLN A 117 -2.53 -5.82 -6.07
CA GLN A 117 -1.52 -6.75 -6.55
C GLN A 117 -0.95 -6.30 -7.91
N GLN A 118 -1.80 -5.81 -8.80
CA GLN A 118 -1.34 -5.25 -10.08
C GLN A 118 -0.44 -4.03 -9.88
N ARG A 119 -0.76 -3.16 -8.90
CA ARG A 119 0.12 -2.02 -8.58
C ARG A 119 1.48 -2.50 -8.07
N ALA A 120 1.50 -3.46 -7.15
CA ALA A 120 2.74 -4.03 -6.64
C ALA A 120 3.58 -4.68 -7.77
N ASP A 121 2.93 -5.40 -8.68
CA ASP A 121 3.58 -6.04 -9.83
C ASP A 121 4.20 -5.00 -10.78
N VAL A 122 3.46 -3.95 -11.14
CA VAL A 122 3.98 -2.86 -11.98
C VAL A 122 5.14 -2.14 -11.31
N ILE A 123 5.05 -1.85 -10.03
CA ILE A 123 6.15 -1.22 -9.27
C ILE A 123 7.39 -2.12 -9.27
N ALA A 124 7.22 -3.43 -9.06
CA ALA A 124 8.32 -4.38 -9.15
C ALA A 124 9.01 -4.37 -10.53
N TYR A 125 8.23 -4.26 -11.61
CA TYR A 125 8.79 -4.13 -12.97
C TYR A 125 9.51 -2.78 -13.15
N LEU A 126 8.91 -1.67 -12.72
CA LEU A 126 9.53 -0.34 -12.82
C LEU A 126 10.88 -0.26 -12.11
N LYS A 127 11.07 -1.00 -11.02
CA LYS A 127 12.37 -1.10 -10.30
C LYS A 127 13.49 -1.71 -11.15
N LEU A 128 13.16 -2.48 -12.18
CA LEU A 128 14.14 -3.07 -13.09
C LEU A 128 14.57 -2.10 -14.20
N LEU A 129 13.83 -1.04 -14.45
CA LEU A 129 14.10 -0.04 -15.49
C LEU A 129 15.15 0.98 -15.00
N LYS A 130 16.39 0.56 -14.86
CA LYS A 130 17.52 1.38 -14.42
C LYS A 130 18.28 1.99 -15.60
#